data_8a924782c94daeb73d76b3eccf92fb6f
#
_entry.id   8a924782c94daeb73d76b3eccf92fb6f
#
_cell.length_a   1.000
_cell.length_b   1.000
_cell.length_c   1.000
_cell.angle_alpha   90.00
_cell.angle_beta   90.00
_cell.angle_gamma   90.00
#
_symmetry.space_group_name_H-M   'P 1'
#
loop_
_entity.id
_entity.type
_entity.pdbx_description
1 polymer ?
#
loop_
_entity_poly.entity_id
_entity_poly.type
_entity_poly.pdbx_seq_one_letter_code
_entity_poly.pdbx_strand_id
1 'polypeptide(L)'
;MIDLYHPQVRIGLAPPRHIVARGTRLIGIGGAHCFEAMAAIVGLYTSGVFQRFPKLRWGFMEAGTGWLPFWLHQVHEHAERMEHLIPDVKLGRDINEHFHGRFIVTAEADDLFVNNAMDAAGDNAVVWASDFPHFDCSLPNLADELRDRTDLSTRRMKMLAVDNAVAFFDIKVPKMRRAKK
;
A
#
# COMPACT_ATOMS: atom_id res chain seq x y z
N MET A 1 22.54 -16.88 -5.79
CA MET A 1 21.06 -16.65 -5.77
C MET A 1 20.51 -17.52 -4.65
N ILE A 2 20.02 -16.90 -3.56
CA ILE A 2 19.45 -17.65 -2.43
C ILE A 2 18.01 -17.91 -2.81
N ASP A 3 17.65 -19.16 -3.03
CA ASP A 3 16.25 -19.58 -3.27
C ASP A 3 15.49 -19.53 -1.93
N LEU A 4 14.77 -18.45 -1.72
CA LEU A 4 13.99 -18.23 -0.50
C LEU A 4 12.78 -19.16 -0.39
N TYR A 5 12.44 -19.89 -1.44
CA TYR A 5 11.35 -20.88 -1.47
C TYR A 5 11.84 -22.31 -1.26
N HIS A 6 13.14 -22.54 -1.05
CA HIS A 6 13.61 -23.89 -0.79
C HIS A 6 13.23 -24.30 0.65
N PRO A 7 12.50 -25.39 0.85
CA PRO A 7 12.01 -25.80 2.18
C PRO A 7 13.10 -26.15 3.20
N GLN A 8 14.36 -26.04 2.83
CA GLN A 8 15.52 -26.30 3.69
C GLN A 8 16.35 -25.04 4.05
N VAL A 9 15.95 -23.83 3.64
CA VAL A 9 16.58 -22.60 4.16
C VAL A 9 16.10 -22.38 5.59
N ARG A 10 16.72 -23.09 6.52
CA ARG A 10 16.61 -22.76 7.94
C ARG A 10 17.63 -21.66 8.23
N ILE A 11 17.16 -20.43 8.40
CA ILE A 11 17.94 -19.39 9.05
C ILE A 11 18.18 -19.88 10.47
N GLY A 12 19.43 -20.33 10.73
CA GLY A 12 19.81 -21.07 11.91
C GLY A 12 19.93 -20.24 13.20
N LEU A 13 18.87 -19.58 13.60
CA LEU A 13 18.69 -19.07 14.95
C LEU A 13 17.29 -19.44 15.39
N ALA A 14 17.13 -20.60 16.02
CA ALA A 14 15.90 -20.92 16.71
C ALA A 14 15.92 -20.18 18.07
N PRO A 15 15.30 -18.99 18.18
CA PRO A 15 15.14 -18.34 19.46
C PRO A 15 14.26 -19.21 20.37
N PRO A 16 14.36 -19.07 21.69
CA PRO A 16 13.52 -19.80 22.63
C PRO A 16 12.03 -19.72 22.24
N ARG A 17 11.30 -20.82 22.34
CA ARG A 17 9.90 -20.92 21.85
C ARG A 17 8.98 -19.80 22.33
N HIS A 18 9.19 -19.28 23.55
CA HIS A 18 8.42 -18.16 24.09
C HIS A 18 8.74 -16.81 23.41
N ILE A 19 9.97 -16.61 22.91
CA ILE A 19 10.36 -15.42 22.15
C ILE A 19 9.78 -15.52 20.76
N VAL A 20 9.82 -16.69 20.11
CA VAL A 20 9.19 -16.92 18.81
C VAL A 20 7.71 -16.62 18.88
N ALA A 21 6.98 -17.15 19.88
CA ALA A 21 5.54 -16.95 20.00
C ALA A 21 5.15 -15.47 20.19
N ARG A 22 5.94 -14.68 20.93
CA ARG A 22 5.70 -13.24 21.11
C ARG A 22 6.11 -12.45 19.87
N GLY A 23 7.26 -12.75 19.29
CA GLY A 23 7.73 -12.12 18.07
C GLY A 23 6.82 -12.40 16.87
N THR A 24 6.28 -13.61 16.77
CA THR A 24 5.35 -13.98 15.68
C THR A 24 4.05 -13.19 15.75
N ARG A 25 3.54 -12.90 16.95
CA ARG A 25 2.34 -12.05 17.12
C ARG A 25 2.62 -10.60 16.71
N LEU A 26 3.74 -10.03 17.14
CA LEU A 26 4.11 -8.66 16.77
C LEU A 26 4.36 -8.53 15.26
N ILE A 27 5.09 -9.48 14.67
CA ILE A 27 5.34 -9.51 13.22
C ILE A 27 4.04 -9.80 12.45
N GLY A 28 3.18 -10.69 12.98
CA GLY A 28 1.91 -11.02 12.35
C GLY A 28 0.94 -9.85 12.31
N ILE A 29 0.92 -9.02 13.35
CA ILE A 29 0.02 -7.86 13.44
C ILE A 29 0.66 -6.64 12.76
N GLY A 30 1.94 -6.37 13.02
CA GLY A 30 2.58 -5.12 12.57
C GLY A 30 3.33 -5.19 11.23
N GLY A 31 3.56 -6.38 10.68
CA GLY A 31 4.46 -6.50 9.52
C GLY A 31 4.01 -7.43 8.41
N ALA A 32 3.12 -8.39 8.68
CA ALA A 32 2.76 -9.40 7.69
C ALA A 32 2.10 -8.79 6.46
N HIS A 33 1.19 -7.85 6.64
CA HIS A 33 0.44 -7.23 5.55
C HIS A 33 1.34 -6.50 4.56
N CYS A 34 2.35 -5.76 5.02
CA CYS A 34 3.26 -5.08 4.11
C CYS A 34 4.15 -6.05 3.31
N PHE A 35 4.59 -7.17 3.91
CA PHE A 35 5.37 -8.19 3.18
C PHE A 35 4.54 -8.89 2.11
N GLU A 36 3.29 -9.23 2.41
CA GLU A 36 2.37 -9.82 1.45
C GLU A 36 2.03 -8.82 0.33
N ALA A 37 1.81 -7.55 0.64
CA ALA A 37 1.58 -6.49 -0.33
C ALA A 37 2.79 -6.30 -1.27
N MET A 38 4.01 -6.30 -0.72
CA MET A 38 5.25 -6.24 -1.48
C MET A 38 5.40 -7.44 -2.43
N ALA A 39 5.13 -8.66 -1.96
CA ALA A 39 5.16 -9.86 -2.79
C ALA A 39 4.09 -9.83 -3.89
N ALA A 40 2.87 -9.38 -3.55
CA ALA A 40 1.76 -9.25 -4.49
C ALA A 40 2.07 -8.26 -5.63
N ILE A 41 2.70 -7.12 -5.34
CA ILE A 41 3.12 -6.16 -6.37
C ILE A 41 4.06 -6.82 -7.37
N VAL A 42 5.08 -7.54 -6.91
CA VAL A 42 6.02 -8.24 -7.80
C VAL A 42 5.28 -9.27 -8.65
N GLY A 43 4.41 -10.09 -8.04
CA GLY A 43 3.61 -11.06 -8.76
C GLY A 43 2.72 -10.44 -9.82
N LEU A 44 2.02 -9.36 -9.53
CA LEU A 44 1.18 -8.62 -10.46
C LEU A 44 2.01 -8.02 -11.60
N TYR A 45 3.17 -7.44 -11.28
CA TYR A 45 4.03 -6.79 -12.25
C TYR A 45 4.65 -7.80 -13.22
N THR A 46 5.16 -8.91 -12.71
CA THR A 46 5.88 -9.91 -13.52
C THR A 46 4.98 -10.92 -14.23
N SER A 47 3.70 -11.01 -13.86
CA SER A 47 2.75 -11.98 -14.44
C SER A 47 2.07 -11.53 -15.73
N GLY A 48 2.29 -10.28 -16.18
CA GLY A 48 1.58 -9.71 -17.33
C GLY A 48 0.10 -9.39 -17.08
N VAL A 49 -0.34 -9.38 -15.81
CA VAL A 49 -1.73 -9.04 -15.44
C VAL A 49 -2.09 -7.63 -15.90
N PHE A 50 -1.17 -6.69 -15.81
CA PHE A 50 -1.41 -5.30 -16.21
C PHE A 50 -1.73 -5.13 -17.68
N GLN A 51 -1.07 -5.91 -18.53
CA GLN A 51 -1.27 -5.92 -19.97
C GLN A 51 -2.56 -6.66 -20.35
N ARG A 52 -2.81 -7.81 -19.71
CA ARG A 52 -4.01 -8.61 -19.98
C ARG A 52 -5.31 -7.97 -19.51
N PHE A 53 -5.23 -7.23 -18.39
CA PHE A 53 -6.39 -6.62 -17.74
C PHE A 53 -6.18 -5.12 -17.51
N PRO A 54 -6.15 -4.29 -18.56
CA PRO A 54 -5.80 -2.88 -18.47
C PRO A 54 -6.77 -2.02 -17.64
N LYS A 55 -7.97 -2.52 -17.35
CA LYS A 55 -8.98 -1.85 -16.53
C LYS A 55 -9.04 -2.37 -15.10
N LEU A 56 -8.26 -3.38 -14.75
CA LEU A 56 -8.24 -3.93 -13.41
C LEU A 56 -7.64 -2.90 -12.44
N ARG A 57 -8.31 -2.70 -11.33
CA ARG A 57 -7.87 -1.88 -10.20
C ARG A 57 -7.69 -2.78 -8.98
N TRP A 58 -6.78 -2.44 -8.09
CA TRP A 58 -6.53 -3.18 -6.84
C TRP A 58 -6.19 -2.24 -5.69
N GLY A 59 -6.42 -2.72 -4.48
CA GLY A 59 -6.09 -2.01 -3.27
C GLY A 59 -5.29 -2.91 -2.32
N PHE A 60 -4.29 -2.33 -1.69
CA PHE A 60 -3.53 -2.94 -0.61
C PHE A 60 -4.00 -2.32 0.70
N MET A 61 -4.79 -3.10 1.44
CA MET A 61 -5.42 -2.65 2.67
C MET A 61 -4.57 -3.07 3.87
N GLU A 62 -4.66 -2.30 4.96
CA GLU A 62 -4.06 -2.63 6.27
C GLU A 62 -2.54 -2.86 6.25
N ALA A 63 -1.84 -2.31 5.26
CA ALA A 63 -0.40 -2.50 5.11
C ALA A 63 0.42 -1.23 5.47
N GLY A 64 -0.25 -0.14 5.80
CA GLY A 64 0.37 1.18 5.93
C GLY A 64 1.00 1.67 4.64
N THR A 65 1.69 2.81 4.69
CA THR A 65 2.27 3.43 3.48
C THR A 65 3.79 3.43 3.44
N GLY A 66 4.47 3.22 4.57
CA GLY A 66 5.93 3.40 4.69
C GLY A 66 6.78 2.49 3.81
N TRP A 67 6.28 1.31 3.47
CA TRP A 67 6.98 0.35 2.62
C TRP A 67 6.94 0.71 1.13
N LEU A 68 5.95 1.48 0.70
CA LEU A 68 5.64 1.69 -0.71
C LEU A 68 6.74 2.45 -1.47
N PRO A 69 7.29 3.57 -1.00
CA PRO A 69 8.35 4.28 -1.71
C PRO A 69 9.59 3.43 -1.93
N PHE A 70 10.03 2.74 -0.87
CA PHE A 70 11.16 1.82 -0.94
C PHE A 70 10.93 0.72 -1.97
N TRP A 71 9.75 0.09 -1.90
CA TRP A 71 9.47 -1.09 -2.71
C TRP A 71 9.27 -0.76 -4.19
N LEU A 72 8.58 0.35 -4.51
CA LEU A 72 8.45 0.80 -5.90
C LEU A 72 9.80 1.09 -6.53
N HIS A 73 10.70 1.74 -5.78
CA HIS A 73 12.07 1.97 -6.24
C HIS A 73 12.82 0.65 -6.50
N GLN A 74 12.77 -0.30 -5.55
CA GLN A 74 13.44 -1.59 -5.70
C GLN A 74 12.92 -2.38 -6.90
N VAL A 75 11.61 -2.43 -7.08
CA VAL A 75 11.00 -3.17 -8.20
C VAL A 75 11.37 -2.52 -9.53
N HIS A 76 11.39 -1.19 -9.61
CA HIS A 76 11.80 -0.45 -10.80
C HIS A 76 13.24 -0.79 -11.19
N GLU A 77 14.18 -0.61 -10.27
CA GLU A 77 15.61 -0.88 -10.49
C GLU A 77 15.91 -2.33 -10.93
N HIS A 78 15.19 -3.28 -10.33
CA HIS A 78 15.40 -4.69 -10.66
C HIS A 78 14.69 -5.08 -11.97
N ALA A 79 13.55 -4.48 -12.28
CA ALA A 79 12.83 -4.75 -13.51
C ALA A 79 13.66 -4.43 -14.74
N GLU A 80 14.32 -3.26 -14.78
CA GLU A 80 15.20 -2.88 -15.89
C GLU A 80 16.35 -3.88 -16.09
N ARG A 81 16.93 -4.37 -14.99
CA ARG A 81 18.07 -5.31 -15.05
C ARG A 81 17.68 -6.73 -15.39
N MET A 82 16.46 -7.13 -15.08
CA MET A 82 15.99 -8.52 -15.15
C MET A 82 14.96 -8.76 -16.26
N GLU A 83 14.59 -7.77 -17.04
CA GLU A 83 13.59 -7.90 -18.12
C GLU A 83 13.92 -9.04 -19.08
N HIS A 84 15.21 -9.25 -19.37
CA HIS A 84 15.66 -10.35 -20.22
C HIS A 84 15.39 -11.76 -19.68
N LEU A 85 15.08 -11.89 -18.37
CA LEU A 85 14.73 -13.16 -17.72
C LEU A 85 13.23 -13.47 -17.80
N ILE A 86 12.42 -12.50 -18.26
CA ILE A 86 10.96 -12.62 -18.35
C ILE A 86 10.53 -12.17 -19.75
N PRO A 87 11.00 -12.85 -20.83
CA PRO A 87 10.87 -12.36 -22.20
C PRO A 87 9.41 -12.25 -22.67
N ASP A 88 8.49 -12.99 -22.06
CA ASP A 88 7.06 -13.00 -22.44
C ASP A 88 6.28 -11.82 -21.84
N VAL A 89 6.90 -11.03 -20.97
CA VAL A 89 6.25 -9.90 -20.29
C VAL A 89 7.06 -8.63 -20.55
N LYS A 90 6.43 -7.66 -21.20
CA LYS A 90 7.01 -6.32 -21.30
C LYS A 90 6.76 -5.60 -19.98
N LEU A 91 7.77 -5.52 -19.13
CA LEU A 91 7.65 -4.88 -17.82
C LEU A 91 7.44 -3.36 -17.92
N GLY A 92 7.87 -2.73 -19.03
CA GLY A 92 7.86 -1.28 -19.16
C GLY A 92 9.00 -0.62 -18.36
N ARG A 93 9.31 0.63 -18.70
CA ARG A 93 10.43 1.34 -18.06
C ARG A 93 10.08 1.90 -16.69
N ASP A 94 8.82 2.20 -16.46
CA ASP A 94 8.35 2.77 -15.19
C ASP A 94 7.20 1.95 -14.63
N ILE A 95 7.42 1.37 -13.47
CA ILE A 95 6.39 0.65 -12.73
C ILE A 95 5.16 1.55 -12.48
N ASN A 96 5.36 2.86 -12.30
CA ASN A 96 4.29 3.81 -12.06
C ASN A 96 3.32 3.93 -13.25
N GLU A 97 3.77 3.69 -14.50
CA GLU A 97 2.87 3.66 -15.66
C GLU A 97 1.79 2.59 -15.51
N HIS A 98 2.11 1.49 -14.85
CA HIS A 98 1.17 0.40 -14.60
C HIS A 98 0.27 0.65 -13.41
N PHE A 99 0.73 1.44 -12.43
CA PHE A 99 0.03 1.67 -11.18
C PHE A 99 -0.83 2.93 -11.17
N HIS A 100 -0.41 3.97 -11.90
CA HIS A 100 -1.06 5.29 -11.84
C HIS A 100 -2.58 5.23 -12.06
N GLY A 101 -3.34 5.63 -11.04
CA GLY A 101 -4.81 5.60 -11.05
C GLY A 101 -5.45 4.22 -11.00
N ARG A 102 -4.67 3.16 -10.89
CA ARG A 102 -5.15 1.76 -10.92
C ARG A 102 -4.98 1.03 -9.59
N PHE A 103 -4.20 1.57 -8.66
CA PHE A 103 -4.08 1.00 -7.34
C PHE A 103 -4.22 2.06 -6.25
N ILE A 104 -4.55 1.60 -5.06
CA ILE A 104 -4.53 2.38 -3.84
C ILE A 104 -3.88 1.58 -2.71
N VAL A 105 -3.31 2.31 -1.76
CA VAL A 105 -2.94 1.80 -0.43
C VAL A 105 -3.73 2.53 0.64
N THR A 106 -4.06 1.87 1.73
CA THR A 106 -4.70 2.52 2.87
C THR A 106 -3.66 3.08 3.84
N ALA A 107 -3.99 4.23 4.41
CA ALA A 107 -3.27 4.86 5.50
C ALA A 107 -4.20 5.06 6.68
N GLU A 108 -3.72 4.84 7.89
CA GLU A 108 -4.39 5.27 9.11
C GLU A 108 -4.15 6.77 9.36
N ALA A 109 -4.86 7.34 10.31
CA ALA A 109 -4.81 8.78 10.56
C ALA A 109 -3.41 9.26 11.02
N ASP A 110 -2.66 8.40 11.71
CA ASP A 110 -1.33 8.67 12.26
C ASP A 110 -0.17 8.17 11.37
N ASP A 111 -0.44 7.59 10.20
CA ASP A 111 0.61 7.10 9.30
C ASP A 111 1.52 8.26 8.84
N LEU A 112 2.78 8.21 9.28
CA LEU A 112 3.77 9.27 9.05
C LEU A 112 4.29 9.33 7.61
N PHE A 113 4.09 8.29 6.83
CA PHE A 113 4.71 8.14 5.50
C PHE A 113 3.78 8.50 4.33
N VAL A 114 2.60 9.03 4.60
CA VAL A 114 1.60 9.39 3.56
C VAL A 114 2.18 10.30 2.48
N ASN A 115 2.92 11.36 2.87
CA ASN A 115 3.56 12.24 1.89
C ASN A 115 4.56 11.50 1.02
N ASN A 116 5.42 10.66 1.61
CA ASN A 116 6.42 9.88 0.89
C ASN A 116 5.77 8.91 -0.10
N ALA A 117 4.67 8.26 0.31
CA ALA A 117 3.91 7.37 -0.56
C ALA A 117 3.25 8.12 -1.72
N MET A 118 2.66 9.29 -1.46
CA MET A 118 2.08 10.15 -2.50
C MET A 118 3.15 10.69 -3.47
N ASP A 119 4.34 11.00 -2.98
CA ASP A 119 5.45 11.42 -3.83
C ASP A 119 5.94 10.30 -4.75
N ALA A 120 5.99 9.07 -4.23
CA ALA A 120 6.49 7.91 -4.97
C ALA A 120 5.47 7.33 -5.95
N ALA A 121 4.19 7.28 -5.58
CA ALA A 121 3.15 6.55 -6.31
C ALA A 121 2.09 7.46 -6.96
N GLY A 122 2.15 8.77 -6.67
CA GLY A 122 1.18 9.77 -7.09
C GLY A 122 0.17 10.12 -5.99
N ASP A 123 -0.29 11.36 -6.00
CA ASP A 123 -1.21 11.90 -4.99
C ASP A 123 -2.55 11.13 -4.89
N ASN A 124 -2.92 10.40 -5.93
CA ASN A 124 -4.15 9.62 -6.01
C ASN A 124 -4.02 8.17 -5.49
N ALA A 125 -2.82 7.76 -5.06
CA ALA A 125 -2.55 6.39 -4.68
C ALA A 125 -2.87 6.05 -3.21
N VAL A 126 -3.09 7.04 -2.35
CA VAL A 126 -3.30 6.81 -0.92
C VAL A 126 -4.71 7.22 -0.52
N VAL A 127 -5.39 6.36 0.23
CA VAL A 127 -6.72 6.61 0.81
C VAL A 127 -6.67 6.42 2.32
N TRP A 128 -7.43 7.23 3.04
CA TRP A 128 -7.60 7.03 4.48
C TRP A 128 -8.53 5.86 4.77
N ALA A 129 -8.19 5.06 5.77
CA ALA A 129 -9.02 4.01 6.33
C ALA A 129 -9.14 4.16 7.84
N SER A 130 -10.29 3.81 8.38
CA SER A 130 -10.57 3.88 9.82
C SER A 130 -10.14 2.66 10.60
N ASP A 131 -9.90 1.57 9.90
CA ASP A 131 -9.69 0.23 10.45
C ASP A 131 -10.78 -0.27 11.41
N PHE A 132 -11.94 0.39 11.41
CA PHE A 132 -13.08 0.00 12.26
C PHE A 132 -13.69 -1.33 11.77
N PRO A 133 -13.98 -2.32 12.64
CA PRO A 133 -14.00 -2.24 14.11
C PRO A 133 -12.82 -2.97 14.79
N HIS A 134 -11.62 -2.92 14.25
CA HIS A 134 -10.48 -3.57 14.84
C HIS A 134 -10.11 -2.96 16.19
N PHE A 135 -9.41 -3.74 17.02
CA PHE A 135 -9.12 -3.37 18.42
C PHE A 135 -8.11 -2.23 18.55
N ASP A 136 -7.32 -2.01 17.54
CA ASP A 136 -6.25 -1.01 17.44
C ASP A 136 -6.69 0.28 16.71
N CYS A 137 -7.93 0.35 16.22
CA CYS A 137 -8.44 1.59 15.66
C CYS A 137 -8.65 2.68 16.75
N SER A 138 -8.34 3.93 16.42
CA SER A 138 -8.36 5.08 17.36
C SER A 138 -9.75 5.65 17.65
N LEU A 139 -10.82 4.82 17.65
CA LEU A 139 -12.16 5.32 17.98
C LEU A 139 -12.24 5.85 19.43
N PRO A 140 -12.95 6.97 19.66
CA PRO A 140 -13.76 7.76 18.70
C PRO A 140 -13.00 8.87 17.97
N ASN A 141 -11.67 8.98 18.11
CA ASN A 141 -10.89 10.17 17.76
C ASN A 141 -10.40 10.18 16.30
N LEU A 142 -10.66 9.15 15.51
CA LEU A 142 -10.18 8.97 14.13
C LEU A 142 -10.26 10.20 13.24
N ALA A 143 -11.41 10.89 13.26
CA ALA A 143 -11.61 12.07 12.41
C ALA A 143 -10.88 13.30 12.94
N ASP A 144 -10.65 13.39 14.22
CA ASP A 144 -9.91 14.48 14.85
C ASP A 144 -8.41 14.29 14.61
N GLU A 145 -7.88 13.07 14.78
CA GLU A 145 -6.50 12.72 14.44
C GLU A 145 -6.17 13.05 12.98
N LEU A 146 -7.04 12.67 12.05
CA LEU A 146 -6.86 13.02 10.64
C LEU A 146 -6.89 14.54 10.41
N ARG A 147 -7.79 15.27 11.09
CA ARG A 147 -7.93 16.72 10.97
C ARG A 147 -6.75 17.48 11.55
N ASP A 148 -6.17 16.97 12.62
CA ASP A 148 -5.07 17.60 13.36
C ASP A 148 -3.70 17.42 12.68
N ARG A 149 -3.63 16.67 11.60
CA ARG A 149 -2.41 16.51 10.80
C ARG A 149 -1.97 17.86 10.22
N THR A 150 -0.71 18.19 10.45
CA THR A 150 -0.07 19.42 9.97
C THR A 150 0.96 19.19 8.86
N ASP A 151 1.29 17.93 8.59
CA ASP A 151 2.29 17.53 7.62
C ASP A 151 1.77 17.51 6.16
N LEU A 152 0.44 17.44 5.99
CA LEU A 152 -0.19 17.40 4.68
C LEU A 152 -0.69 18.79 4.24
N SER A 153 -0.49 19.11 2.98
CA SER A 153 -1.16 20.29 2.39
C SER A 153 -2.69 20.07 2.38
N THR A 154 -3.46 21.17 2.40
CA THR A 154 -4.93 21.12 2.31
C THR A 154 -5.41 20.28 1.13
N ARG A 155 -4.70 20.34 0.00
CA ARG A 155 -5.01 19.54 -1.19
C ARG A 155 -4.81 18.05 -0.93
N ARG A 156 -3.64 17.64 -0.41
CA ARG A 156 -3.35 16.23 -0.12
C ARG A 156 -4.27 15.69 0.98
N MET A 157 -4.55 16.48 2.00
CA MET A 157 -5.51 16.10 3.03
C MET A 157 -6.89 15.78 2.44
N LYS A 158 -7.40 16.61 1.54
CA LYS A 158 -8.69 16.37 0.87
C LYS A 158 -8.65 15.12 -0.01
N MET A 159 -7.55 14.92 -0.72
CA MET A 159 -7.35 13.73 -1.56
C MET A 159 -7.32 12.46 -0.72
N LEU A 160 -6.53 12.44 0.36
CA LEU A 160 -6.44 11.32 1.30
C LEU A 160 -7.79 10.96 1.91
N ALA A 161 -8.49 11.97 2.44
CA ALA A 161 -9.72 11.76 3.20
C ALA A 161 -10.95 11.42 2.35
N VAL A 162 -11.01 11.90 1.10
CA VAL A 162 -12.25 11.81 0.30
C VAL A 162 -11.99 11.54 -1.18
N ASP A 163 -11.24 12.42 -1.87
CA ASP A 163 -11.28 12.47 -3.32
C ASP A 163 -10.75 11.18 -3.96
N ASN A 164 -9.68 10.60 -3.41
CA ASN A 164 -9.08 9.38 -3.93
C ASN A 164 -10.01 8.18 -3.81
N ALA A 165 -10.66 8.00 -2.66
CA ALA A 165 -11.63 6.92 -2.47
C ALA A 165 -12.85 7.09 -3.40
N VAL A 166 -13.36 8.32 -3.51
CA VAL A 166 -14.47 8.64 -4.40
C VAL A 166 -14.14 8.29 -5.85
N ALA A 167 -12.95 8.69 -6.31
CA ALA A 167 -12.50 8.43 -7.68
C ALA A 167 -12.22 6.94 -7.92
N PHE A 168 -11.56 6.28 -6.97
CA PHE A 168 -11.18 4.88 -7.14
C PHE A 168 -12.37 3.92 -7.10
N PHE A 169 -13.34 4.15 -6.24
CA PHE A 169 -14.51 3.29 -6.09
C PHE A 169 -15.74 3.75 -6.89
N ASP A 170 -15.61 4.81 -7.71
CA ASP A 170 -16.70 5.41 -8.47
C ASP A 170 -17.91 5.80 -7.58
N ILE A 171 -17.64 6.33 -6.38
CA ILE A 171 -18.66 6.65 -5.38
C ILE A 171 -19.45 7.89 -5.83
N LYS A 172 -20.76 7.78 -5.87
CA LYS A 172 -21.65 8.94 -6.09
C LYS A 172 -21.82 9.72 -4.78
N VAL A 173 -21.09 10.82 -4.66
CA VAL A 173 -21.23 11.70 -3.49
C VAL A 173 -22.55 12.49 -3.60
N PRO A 174 -23.46 12.39 -2.62
CA PRO A 174 -24.67 13.19 -2.61
C PRO A 174 -24.33 14.68 -2.55
N LYS A 175 -25.02 15.51 -3.34
CA LYS A 175 -24.88 16.96 -3.21
C LYS A 175 -25.31 17.37 -1.78
N MET A 176 -24.36 17.84 -0.99
CA MET A 176 -24.68 18.38 0.34
C MET A 176 -25.69 19.51 0.18
N ARG A 177 -26.88 19.38 0.80
CA ARG A 177 -27.81 20.50 0.93
C ARG A 177 -27.08 21.54 1.81
N ARG A 178 -26.82 22.71 1.24
CA ARG A 178 -26.34 23.83 2.06
C ARG A 178 -27.38 24.03 3.17
N ALA A 179 -26.95 23.93 4.42
CA ALA A 179 -27.80 24.30 5.54
C ALA A 179 -28.23 25.76 5.30
N LYS A 180 -29.51 26.00 5.22
CA LYS A 180 -30.04 27.37 5.20
C LYS A 180 -29.63 27.99 6.55
N LYS A 181 -28.85 29.07 6.48
CA LYS A 181 -28.56 29.91 7.65
C LYS A 181 -29.84 30.53 8.16
#